data_b9cab76b87004899c26aab8f90ea5d20
#
_entry.id   b9cab76b87004899c26aab8f90ea5d20
#
_cell.length_a   1.000
_cell.length_b   1.000
_cell.length_c   1.000
_cell.angle_alpha   90.00
_cell.angle_beta   90.00
_cell.angle_gamma   90.00
#
_symmetry.space_group_name_H-M   'P 1'
#
loop_
_entity.id
_entity.type
_entity.pdbx_description
1 polymer ?
#
loop_
_entity_poly.entity_id
_entity_poly.type
_entity_poly.pdbx_seq_one_letter_code
_entity_poly.pdbx_strand_id
1 'polypeptide(L)'
;TDVQEFTNYSSGETDKKSGIGVSTDHYDYLTNSSGQDNLGQILLALLSFRKLKEEQGNSWQGGVLLIDEIDATLHPAAQSKLINLLTQEARSNQIQIVVTTHSLSFLRDICKQTAYNNHDDAVNNKVELYYLTNANRKLEIKRNPPFTEIESDLMIISAVQNSNKIKLYSEDAEARWFLKYLVQDYLVYVDELDITIGCDQLINLYGADLQYFGNTLIVFDGDVTEKQLSKIPKTMRDNLGNILKLPGEKSPEEMLYEYLLSLGSDHNFWSGGAQRVGFTWDYFNEHGPKSDDYKQEKDREKYKKWFIDHRQFFESTKLMEFWKKDNPHLVQQFREDFRIAHNHIAKRTMAMHRRIIKCGYPFESGRLKAGQWDY
;
A
#
# COMPACT_ATOMS: atom_id res chain seq x y z
N THR A 1 7.06 15.75 33.54
CA THR A 1 7.67 16.96 32.93
C THR A 1 6.73 18.10 33.14
N ASP A 2 7.15 19.04 33.97
CA ASP A 2 6.35 20.22 34.29
C ASP A 2 6.51 21.23 33.14
N VAL A 3 5.37 21.78 32.70
CA VAL A 3 5.33 22.84 31.69
C VAL A 3 5.82 24.12 32.36
N GLN A 4 6.89 24.73 31.87
CA GLN A 4 7.45 25.95 32.42
C GLN A 4 6.87 27.20 31.76
N GLU A 5 6.56 27.16 30.45
CA GLU A 5 6.10 28.34 29.74
C GLU A 5 5.21 27.98 28.53
N PHE A 6 4.20 28.83 28.27
CA PHE A 6 3.38 28.82 27.08
C PHE A 6 3.76 30.02 26.22
N THR A 7 4.23 29.77 25.00
CA THR A 7 4.65 30.84 24.09
C THR A 7 3.76 30.87 22.85
N ASN A 8 3.23 32.05 22.52
CA ASN A 8 2.57 32.31 21.26
C ASN A 8 3.63 32.51 20.17
N TYR A 9 3.57 31.79 19.10
CA TYR A 9 4.47 31.96 17.97
C TYR A 9 3.73 32.08 16.64
N SER A 10 4.34 32.79 15.67
CA SER A 10 3.90 32.78 14.28
C SER A 10 4.95 32.05 13.44
N SER A 11 4.54 31.11 12.61
CA SER A 11 5.45 30.35 11.77
C SER A 11 5.52 30.95 10.35
N GLY A 12 6.71 31.45 9.98
CA GLY A 12 7.07 31.84 8.62
C GLY A 12 6.76 33.27 8.22
N GLU A 13 7.20 33.66 7.03
CA GLU A 13 7.04 35.03 6.45
C GLU A 13 5.59 35.41 6.09
N THR A 14 4.64 34.52 6.27
CA THR A 14 3.22 34.80 6.09
C THR A 14 2.53 34.69 7.44
N ASP A 15 1.96 35.79 7.93
CA ASP A 15 1.15 35.96 9.18
C ASP A 15 -0.06 34.98 9.33
N LYS A 16 -0.05 33.85 8.65
CA LYS A 16 -1.21 32.94 8.53
C LYS A 16 -1.21 31.74 9.51
N LYS A 17 -0.13 31.51 10.24
CA LYS A 17 -0.06 30.43 11.23
C LYS A 17 0.48 30.93 12.56
N SER A 18 -0.40 31.19 13.50
CA SER A 18 -0.06 31.37 14.90
C SER A 18 -0.40 30.10 15.69
N GLY A 19 0.42 29.72 16.64
CA GLY A 19 0.21 28.56 17.49
C GLY A 19 0.59 28.83 18.94
N ILE A 20 0.15 27.97 19.86
CA ILE A 20 0.68 27.92 21.22
C ILE A 20 1.73 26.81 21.28
N GLY A 21 2.96 27.18 21.53
CA GLY A 21 4.04 26.24 21.83
C GLY A 21 4.21 26.03 23.32
N VAL A 22 4.66 24.86 23.70
CA VAL A 22 4.94 24.47 25.09
C VAL A 22 6.43 24.30 25.24
N SER A 23 7.04 24.99 26.20
CA SER A 23 8.43 24.80 26.60
C SER A 23 8.50 24.05 27.92
N THR A 24 9.44 23.13 28.06
CA THR A 24 9.72 22.34 29.25
C THR A 24 11.22 22.38 29.55
N ASP A 25 11.64 21.77 30.66
CA ASP A 25 13.08 21.64 31.00
C ASP A 25 13.89 20.89 29.94
N HIS A 26 13.24 20.15 29.00
CA HIS A 26 13.89 19.24 28.08
C HIS A 26 13.77 19.65 26.60
N TYR A 27 12.83 20.55 26.25
CA TYR A 27 12.64 21.02 24.88
C TYR A 27 11.94 22.37 24.80
N ASP A 28 12.23 23.10 23.73
CA ASP A 28 11.65 24.39 23.38
C ASP A 28 10.42 24.22 22.46
N TYR A 29 9.54 25.21 22.40
CA TYR A 29 8.36 25.25 21.52
C TYR A 29 8.69 25.05 20.03
N LEU A 30 9.90 25.38 19.58
CA LEU A 30 10.36 25.16 18.20
C LEU A 30 10.52 23.68 17.83
N THR A 31 10.61 22.81 18.85
CA THR A 31 10.76 21.36 18.67
C THR A 31 9.47 20.59 18.92
N ASN A 32 8.33 21.28 18.99
CA ASN A 32 7.03 20.64 19.16
C ASN A 32 6.75 19.65 18.03
N SER A 33 6.14 18.52 18.39
CA SER A 33 5.64 17.57 17.40
C SER A 33 4.38 18.11 16.70
N SER A 34 4.10 17.61 15.48
CA SER A 34 2.88 17.96 14.74
C SER A 34 1.60 17.74 15.57
N GLY A 35 1.60 16.76 16.48
CA GLY A 35 0.47 16.52 17.39
C GLY A 35 0.32 17.60 18.47
N GLN A 36 1.43 18.14 18.95
CA GLN A 36 1.40 19.26 19.89
C GLN A 36 0.90 20.54 19.22
N ASP A 37 1.33 20.78 17.99
CA ASP A 37 0.86 21.93 17.20
C ASP A 37 -0.64 21.86 16.90
N ASN A 38 -1.14 20.69 16.48
CA ASN A 38 -2.58 20.49 16.24
C ASN A 38 -3.39 20.69 17.53
N LEU A 39 -2.93 20.15 18.65
CA LEU A 39 -3.57 20.36 19.95
C LEU A 39 -3.56 21.83 20.33
N GLY A 40 -2.45 22.54 20.12
CA GLY A 40 -2.33 23.98 20.35
C GLY A 40 -3.35 24.79 19.57
N GLN A 41 -3.59 24.46 18.30
CA GLN A 41 -4.60 25.09 17.44
C GLN A 41 -6.02 24.88 17.98
N ILE A 42 -6.35 23.65 18.40
CA ILE A 42 -7.66 23.34 19.00
C ILE A 42 -7.87 24.12 20.29
N LEU A 43 -6.86 24.18 21.16
CA LEU A 43 -6.91 24.94 22.43
C LEU A 43 -7.09 26.43 22.17
N LEU A 44 -6.38 27.00 21.19
CA LEU A 44 -6.55 28.42 20.81
C LEU A 44 -7.98 28.71 20.33
N ALA A 45 -8.55 27.84 19.52
CA ALA A 45 -9.93 27.99 19.07
C ALA A 45 -10.93 27.99 20.27
N LEU A 46 -10.76 27.04 21.20
CA LEU A 46 -11.60 26.97 22.41
C LEU A 46 -11.46 28.21 23.31
N LEU A 47 -10.24 28.69 23.52
CA LEU A 47 -9.98 29.91 24.27
C LEU A 47 -10.59 31.16 23.61
N SER A 48 -10.57 31.22 22.27
CA SER A 48 -11.21 32.28 21.50
C SER A 48 -12.72 32.30 21.70
N PHE A 49 -13.39 31.15 21.72
CA PHE A 49 -14.82 31.06 22.04
C PHE A 49 -15.12 31.48 23.47
N ARG A 50 -14.28 31.11 24.44
CA ARG A 50 -14.41 31.53 25.83
C ARG A 50 -14.33 33.04 25.95
N LYS A 51 -13.34 33.65 25.33
CA LYS A 51 -13.16 35.11 25.32
C LYS A 51 -14.35 35.83 24.67
N LEU A 52 -14.82 35.35 23.51
CA LEU A 52 -15.99 35.92 22.86
C LEU A 52 -17.26 35.84 23.72
N LYS A 53 -17.45 34.72 24.42
CA LYS A 53 -18.57 34.58 25.38
C LYS A 53 -18.48 35.58 26.52
N GLU A 54 -17.29 35.80 27.09
CA GLU A 54 -17.04 36.78 28.16
C GLU A 54 -17.32 38.20 27.63
N GLU A 55 -16.84 38.55 26.44
CA GLU A 55 -17.03 39.87 25.84
C GLU A 55 -18.50 40.17 25.48
N GLN A 56 -19.25 39.18 25.01
CA GLN A 56 -20.66 39.34 24.59
C GLN A 56 -21.64 39.17 25.76
N GLY A 57 -21.25 38.51 26.82
CA GLY A 57 -22.10 38.32 28.00
C GLY A 57 -23.47 37.73 27.65
N ASN A 58 -24.53 38.40 28.00
CA ASN A 58 -25.91 37.99 27.76
C ASN A 58 -26.30 37.93 26.26
N SER A 59 -25.53 38.57 25.39
CA SER A 59 -25.76 38.56 23.95
C SER A 59 -25.15 37.36 23.25
N TRP A 60 -24.41 36.50 23.98
CA TRP A 60 -23.80 35.32 23.42
C TRP A 60 -24.83 34.30 22.88
N GLN A 61 -24.76 33.99 21.58
CA GLN A 61 -25.68 33.08 20.91
C GLN A 61 -25.08 31.68 20.67
N GLY A 62 -23.88 31.44 21.19
CA GLY A 62 -23.15 30.21 20.92
C GLY A 62 -22.26 30.29 19.65
N GLY A 63 -21.66 29.17 19.27
CA GLY A 63 -20.77 29.08 18.11
C GLY A 63 -20.68 27.67 17.58
N VAL A 64 -20.02 27.51 16.44
CA VAL A 64 -19.74 26.21 15.82
C VAL A 64 -18.23 26.08 15.58
N LEU A 65 -17.64 25.00 16.06
CA LEU A 65 -16.24 24.61 15.81
C LEU A 65 -16.21 23.38 14.94
N LEU A 66 -15.55 23.48 13.80
CA LEU A 66 -15.35 22.36 12.86
C LEU A 66 -13.88 21.92 12.94
N ILE A 67 -13.65 20.62 13.16
CA ILE A 67 -12.30 20.03 13.21
C ILE A 67 -12.27 18.82 12.29
N ASP A 68 -11.46 18.91 11.25
CA ASP A 68 -11.25 17.80 10.32
C ASP A 68 -10.07 16.95 10.79
N GLU A 69 -10.21 15.60 10.70
CA GLU A 69 -9.19 14.63 11.10
C GLU A 69 -8.59 14.89 12.50
N ILE A 70 -9.45 15.02 13.52
CA ILE A 70 -9.06 15.38 14.90
C ILE A 70 -8.00 14.46 15.51
N ASP A 71 -7.89 13.23 15.02
CA ASP A 71 -6.94 12.21 15.45
C ASP A 71 -5.57 12.32 14.78
N ALA A 72 -5.42 13.17 13.76
CA ALA A 72 -4.16 13.31 13.03
C ALA A 72 -3.02 13.65 14.00
N THR A 73 -1.97 12.82 13.97
CA THR A 73 -0.74 12.96 14.75
C THR A 73 -0.88 12.82 16.28
N LEU A 74 -2.07 12.50 16.81
CA LEU A 74 -2.29 12.35 18.26
C LEU A 74 -2.19 10.91 18.72
N HIS A 75 -1.42 10.68 19.79
CA HIS A 75 -1.38 9.37 20.44
C HIS A 75 -2.76 8.99 21.03
N PRO A 76 -3.20 7.72 20.98
CA PRO A 76 -4.51 7.29 21.47
C PRO A 76 -4.88 7.76 22.88
N ALA A 77 -3.92 7.77 23.82
CA ALA A 77 -4.15 8.26 25.17
C ALA A 77 -4.43 9.77 25.22
N ALA A 78 -3.90 10.55 24.29
CA ALA A 78 -4.20 11.97 24.16
C ALA A 78 -5.59 12.20 23.55
N GLN A 79 -5.99 11.34 22.61
CA GLN A 79 -7.31 11.39 21.99
C GLN A 79 -8.44 11.25 23.02
N SER A 80 -8.33 10.30 23.96
CA SER A 80 -9.33 10.11 25.02
C SER A 80 -9.46 11.33 25.93
N LYS A 81 -8.34 11.97 26.26
CA LYS A 81 -8.35 13.21 27.08
C LYS A 81 -8.97 14.37 26.30
N LEU A 82 -8.69 14.47 25.00
CA LEU A 82 -9.21 15.51 24.13
C LEU A 82 -10.74 15.42 24.00
N ILE A 83 -11.32 14.22 23.85
CA ILE A 83 -12.77 14.03 23.83
C ILE A 83 -13.45 14.63 25.07
N ASN A 84 -12.92 14.31 26.25
CA ASN A 84 -13.46 14.81 27.49
C ASN A 84 -13.37 16.35 27.59
N LEU A 85 -12.24 16.91 27.17
CA LEU A 85 -12.06 18.37 27.11
C LEU A 85 -13.08 19.01 26.15
N LEU A 86 -13.20 18.51 24.94
CA LEU A 86 -14.14 19.05 23.95
C LEU A 86 -15.59 19.00 24.45
N THR A 87 -15.97 17.88 25.05
CA THR A 87 -17.32 17.72 25.64
C THR A 87 -17.58 18.73 26.73
N GLN A 88 -16.60 18.99 27.60
CA GLN A 88 -16.68 19.97 28.66
C GLN A 88 -16.76 21.41 28.11
N GLU A 89 -15.89 21.75 27.17
CA GLU A 89 -15.82 23.10 26.59
C GLU A 89 -17.05 23.41 25.72
N ALA A 90 -17.59 22.42 25.01
CA ALA A 90 -18.83 22.57 24.27
C ALA A 90 -20.00 22.99 25.18
N ARG A 91 -20.09 22.39 26.38
CA ARG A 91 -21.09 22.75 27.40
C ARG A 91 -20.85 24.12 27.96
N SER A 92 -19.61 24.33 28.44
CA SER A 92 -19.25 25.57 29.19
C SER A 92 -19.40 26.80 28.31
N ASN A 93 -19.06 26.69 27.02
CA ASN A 93 -19.12 27.81 26.09
C ASN A 93 -20.37 27.86 25.23
N GLN A 94 -21.28 26.88 25.36
CA GLN A 94 -22.50 26.78 24.53
C GLN A 94 -22.17 26.74 23.03
N ILE A 95 -21.18 25.96 22.67
CA ILE A 95 -20.77 25.77 21.25
C ILE A 95 -21.07 24.37 20.78
N GLN A 96 -21.36 24.25 19.49
CA GLN A 96 -21.42 22.97 18.82
C GLN A 96 -20.06 22.65 18.25
N ILE A 97 -19.57 21.42 18.50
CA ILE A 97 -18.30 20.94 17.96
C ILE A 97 -18.62 19.79 17.00
N VAL A 98 -18.17 19.90 15.77
CA VAL A 98 -18.29 18.86 14.73
C VAL A 98 -16.89 18.41 14.34
N VAL A 99 -16.64 17.11 14.44
CA VAL A 99 -15.32 16.54 14.15
C VAL A 99 -15.43 15.39 13.16
N THR A 100 -14.43 15.23 12.31
CA THR A 100 -14.22 14.00 11.53
C THR A 100 -13.07 13.21 12.13
N THR A 101 -13.11 11.88 12.00
CA THR A 101 -12.06 10.99 12.50
C THR A 101 -12.04 9.66 11.78
N HIS A 102 -10.85 9.07 11.64
CA HIS A 102 -10.63 7.70 11.19
C HIS A 102 -10.09 6.79 12.31
N SER A 103 -9.93 7.32 13.53
CA SER A 103 -9.34 6.58 14.65
C SER A 103 -10.33 5.66 15.34
N LEU A 104 -10.05 4.34 15.32
CA LEU A 104 -10.81 3.35 16.09
C LEU A 104 -10.81 3.63 17.60
N SER A 105 -9.71 4.13 18.16
CA SER A 105 -9.63 4.48 19.58
C SER A 105 -10.55 5.65 19.92
N PHE A 106 -10.59 6.67 19.06
CA PHE A 106 -11.46 7.82 19.21
C PHE A 106 -12.95 7.41 19.12
N LEU A 107 -13.30 6.61 18.08
CA LEU A 107 -14.65 6.09 17.89
C LEU A 107 -15.13 5.23 19.05
N ARG A 108 -14.25 4.39 19.62
CA ARG A 108 -14.58 3.57 20.79
C ARG A 108 -14.99 4.43 22.00
N ASP A 109 -14.28 5.50 22.25
CA ASP A 109 -14.57 6.38 23.39
C ASP A 109 -15.83 7.22 23.15
N ILE A 110 -16.07 7.66 21.93
CA ILE A 110 -17.34 8.33 21.54
C ILE A 110 -18.52 7.36 21.70
N CYS A 111 -18.43 6.12 21.24
CA CYS A 111 -19.50 5.13 21.38
C CYS A 111 -19.84 4.85 22.86
N LYS A 112 -18.85 4.89 23.77
CA LYS A 112 -19.14 4.79 25.21
C LYS A 112 -19.98 5.99 25.70
N GLN A 113 -19.64 7.21 25.28
CA GLN A 113 -20.39 8.40 25.68
C GLN A 113 -21.81 8.42 25.09
N THR A 114 -22.00 7.98 23.83
CA THR A 114 -23.35 7.88 23.24
C THR A 114 -24.21 6.82 23.92
N ALA A 115 -23.63 5.71 24.37
CA ALA A 115 -24.36 4.66 25.07
C ALA A 115 -24.90 5.14 26.45
N TYR A 116 -24.13 5.96 27.17
CA TYR A 116 -24.58 6.52 28.45
C TYR A 116 -25.75 7.51 28.29
N ASN A 117 -25.81 8.25 27.18
CA ASN A 117 -26.84 9.25 26.93
C ASN A 117 -28.25 8.64 26.68
N ASN A 118 -28.33 7.35 26.42
CA ASN A 118 -29.60 6.65 26.18
C ASN A 118 -30.37 6.29 27.47
N HIS A 119 -29.79 6.51 28.66
CA HIS A 119 -30.39 6.11 29.95
C HIS A 119 -30.91 7.28 30.82
N ASP A 120 -30.58 8.54 30.48
CA ASP A 120 -31.02 9.69 31.26
C ASP A 120 -31.74 10.70 30.37
N ASP A 121 -33.06 10.82 30.55
CA ASP A 121 -33.95 11.73 29.83
C ASP A 121 -33.76 13.21 30.15
N ALA A 122 -32.80 13.55 30.95
CA ALA A 122 -32.61 14.94 31.38
C ALA A 122 -31.22 15.43 30.97
N VAL A 123 -31.27 16.43 30.14
CA VAL A 123 -30.20 17.40 29.88
C VAL A 123 -29.37 17.23 28.61
N ASN A 124 -29.67 18.01 27.63
CA ASN A 124 -28.90 18.87 26.71
C ASN A 124 -27.42 18.55 26.33
N ASN A 125 -26.93 17.34 26.49
CA ASN A 125 -25.55 17.00 26.16
C ASN A 125 -25.50 15.76 25.25
N LYS A 126 -25.84 15.95 24.01
CA LYS A 126 -25.81 14.85 23.07
C LYS A 126 -24.47 14.87 22.33
N VAL A 127 -23.61 13.93 22.68
CA VAL A 127 -22.57 13.48 21.76
C VAL A 127 -23.29 12.56 20.78
N GLU A 128 -23.20 12.85 19.50
CA GLU A 128 -23.79 12.03 18.44
C GLU A 128 -22.72 11.60 17.47
N LEU A 129 -22.82 10.35 17.02
CA LEU A 129 -21.94 9.76 16.04
C LEU A 129 -22.72 9.47 14.76
N TYR A 130 -22.23 9.99 13.65
CA TYR A 130 -22.71 9.68 12.32
C TYR A 130 -21.63 8.88 11.59
N TYR A 131 -21.89 7.58 11.42
CA TYR A 131 -20.98 6.67 10.73
C TYR A 131 -21.40 6.52 9.26
N LEU A 132 -20.45 6.87 8.36
CA LEU A 132 -20.66 6.75 6.91
C LEU A 132 -20.00 5.46 6.43
N THR A 133 -20.77 4.58 5.82
CA THR A 133 -20.28 3.32 5.26
C THR A 133 -20.79 3.09 3.85
N ASN A 134 -20.00 2.40 3.03
CA ASN A 134 -20.39 1.92 1.71
C ASN A 134 -20.26 0.39 1.59
N ALA A 135 -20.27 -0.33 2.69
CA ALA A 135 -20.12 -1.79 2.74
C ALA A 135 -21.09 -2.53 1.80
N ASN A 136 -22.31 -2.00 1.63
CA ASN A 136 -23.33 -2.55 0.74
C ASN A 136 -23.33 -1.94 -0.67
N ARG A 137 -22.23 -1.32 -1.12
CA ARG A 137 -22.12 -0.58 -2.39
C ARG A 137 -23.08 0.62 -2.52
N LYS A 138 -23.67 1.02 -1.42
CA LYS A 138 -24.55 2.18 -1.32
C LYS A 138 -24.10 2.97 -0.10
N LEU A 139 -23.96 4.28 -0.24
CA LEU A 139 -23.63 5.14 0.88
C LEU A 139 -24.78 5.10 1.90
N GLU A 140 -24.48 4.66 3.10
CA GLU A 140 -25.40 4.63 4.23
C GLU A 140 -24.85 5.51 5.35
N ILE A 141 -25.75 6.21 6.04
CA ILE A 141 -25.41 7.01 7.22
C ILE A 141 -26.11 6.36 8.42
N LYS A 142 -25.33 5.87 9.37
CA LYS A 142 -25.81 5.25 10.61
C LYS A 142 -25.60 6.20 11.77
N ARG A 143 -26.67 6.45 12.55
CA ARG A 143 -26.63 7.32 13.72
C ARG A 143 -26.43 6.49 14.98
N ASN A 144 -25.41 6.83 15.75
CA ASN A 144 -25.04 6.17 17.00
C ASN A 144 -24.97 4.64 16.91
N PRO A 145 -24.31 4.04 15.89
CA PRO A 145 -24.15 2.60 15.85
C PRO A 145 -23.25 2.14 17.03
N PRO A 146 -23.45 0.91 17.52
CA PRO A 146 -22.55 0.37 18.54
C PRO A 146 -21.13 0.19 17.99
N PHE A 147 -20.11 0.35 18.85
CA PHE A 147 -18.71 0.24 18.43
C PHE A 147 -18.40 -1.09 17.75
N THR A 148 -19.00 -2.19 18.22
CA THR A 148 -18.85 -3.52 17.64
C THR A 148 -19.29 -3.60 16.18
N GLU A 149 -20.30 -2.82 15.79
CA GLU A 149 -20.76 -2.75 14.41
C GLU A 149 -19.74 -2.03 13.53
N ILE A 150 -19.22 -0.88 14.00
CA ILE A 150 -18.18 -0.11 13.31
C ILE A 150 -16.90 -0.93 13.18
N GLU A 151 -16.45 -1.55 14.28
CA GLU A 151 -15.26 -2.39 14.30
C GLU A 151 -15.39 -3.58 13.35
N SER A 152 -16.54 -4.25 13.36
CA SER A 152 -16.82 -5.36 12.45
C SER A 152 -16.81 -4.91 10.99
N ASP A 153 -17.44 -3.79 10.68
CA ASP A 153 -17.48 -3.26 9.31
C ASP A 153 -16.08 -2.92 8.81
N LEU A 154 -15.27 -2.22 9.61
CA LEU A 154 -13.89 -1.89 9.28
C LEU A 154 -12.98 -3.13 9.26
N MET A 155 -13.16 -4.08 10.18
CA MET A 155 -12.43 -5.35 10.20
C MET A 155 -12.83 -6.27 9.05
N ILE A 156 -14.11 -6.34 8.70
CA ILE A 156 -14.60 -7.10 7.54
C ILE A 156 -14.02 -6.48 6.26
N ILE A 157 -14.03 -5.17 6.11
CA ILE A 157 -13.42 -4.50 4.95
C ILE A 157 -11.93 -4.82 4.89
N SER A 158 -11.19 -4.75 5.99
CA SER A 158 -9.77 -5.10 6.06
C SER A 158 -9.53 -6.59 5.82
N ALA A 159 -10.31 -7.46 6.46
CA ALA A 159 -10.19 -8.91 6.28
C ALA A 159 -10.60 -9.34 4.87
N VAL A 160 -11.67 -8.74 4.34
CA VAL A 160 -12.13 -8.97 2.96
C VAL A 160 -11.12 -8.44 1.95
N GLN A 161 -10.50 -7.30 2.19
CA GLN A 161 -9.42 -6.79 1.32
C GLN A 161 -8.19 -7.68 1.34
N ASN A 162 -7.84 -8.27 2.49
CA ASN A 162 -6.67 -9.16 2.62
C ASN A 162 -6.99 -10.63 2.29
N SER A 163 -8.20 -11.13 2.61
CA SER A 163 -8.62 -12.51 2.30
C SER A 163 -9.02 -12.73 0.85
N ASN A 164 -9.26 -11.67 0.09
CA ASN A 164 -9.75 -11.74 -1.29
C ASN A 164 -8.65 -11.63 -2.35
N LYS A 165 -7.39 -11.50 -1.94
CA LYS A 165 -6.28 -11.55 -2.89
C LYS A 165 -5.97 -13.01 -3.22
N ILE A 166 -5.80 -13.28 -4.50
CA ILE A 166 -5.34 -14.59 -4.97
C ILE A 166 -3.90 -14.77 -4.54
N LYS A 167 -3.61 -15.88 -3.85
CA LYS A 167 -2.23 -16.23 -3.49
C LYS A 167 -1.40 -16.46 -4.76
N LEU A 168 -0.22 -15.84 -4.81
CA LEU A 168 0.73 -15.98 -5.90
C LEU A 168 1.99 -16.68 -5.41
N TYR A 169 2.31 -17.80 -6.05
CA TYR A 169 3.50 -18.58 -5.82
C TYR A 169 4.48 -18.42 -6.98
N SER A 170 5.74 -18.18 -6.68
CA SER A 170 6.87 -18.24 -7.61
C SER A 170 8.00 -19.05 -6.99
N GLU A 171 8.98 -19.48 -7.80
CA GLU A 171 10.01 -20.42 -7.33
C GLU A 171 10.95 -19.77 -6.31
N ASP A 172 11.39 -18.54 -6.55
CA ASP A 172 12.36 -17.87 -5.72
C ASP A 172 12.30 -16.33 -5.81
N ALA A 173 13.28 -15.67 -5.20
CA ALA A 173 13.36 -14.21 -5.14
C ALA A 173 13.68 -13.58 -6.52
N GLU A 174 14.42 -14.29 -7.36
CA GLU A 174 14.79 -13.88 -8.71
C GLU A 174 13.56 -13.86 -9.61
N ALA A 175 12.76 -14.92 -9.56
CA ALA A 175 11.47 -15.01 -10.25
C ALA A 175 10.51 -13.88 -9.80
N ARG A 176 10.41 -13.62 -8.49
CA ARG A 176 9.61 -12.52 -7.94
C ARG A 176 10.10 -11.15 -8.40
N TRP A 177 11.42 -10.96 -8.41
CA TRP A 177 12.01 -9.72 -8.89
C TRP A 177 11.64 -9.47 -10.36
N PHE A 178 11.77 -10.47 -11.21
CA PHE A 178 11.43 -10.37 -12.61
C PHE A 178 9.95 -10.10 -12.84
N LEU A 179 9.09 -10.81 -12.11
CA LEU A 179 7.64 -10.68 -12.15
C LEU A 179 7.18 -9.25 -11.83
N LYS A 180 7.81 -8.59 -10.85
CA LYS A 180 7.51 -7.19 -10.50
C LYS A 180 7.63 -6.23 -11.68
N TYR A 181 8.62 -6.42 -12.55
CA TYR A 181 8.77 -5.57 -13.73
C TYR A 181 7.77 -5.88 -14.83
N LEU A 182 7.28 -7.12 -14.91
CA LEU A 182 6.30 -7.52 -15.92
C LEU A 182 4.87 -7.08 -15.60
N VAL A 183 4.45 -7.24 -14.36
CA VAL A 183 3.04 -7.11 -13.92
C VAL A 183 2.87 -6.23 -12.69
N GLN A 184 3.71 -5.22 -12.47
CA GLN A 184 3.71 -4.35 -11.29
C GLN A 184 2.33 -3.82 -10.94
N ASP A 185 1.57 -3.37 -11.93
CA ASP A 185 0.21 -2.85 -11.78
C ASP A 185 -0.84 -3.93 -11.43
N TYR A 186 -0.53 -5.21 -11.67
CA TYR A 186 -1.42 -6.33 -11.33
C TYR A 186 -1.14 -6.92 -9.94
N LEU A 187 0.04 -6.64 -9.35
CA LEU A 187 0.41 -7.17 -8.03
C LEU A 187 -0.51 -6.68 -6.91
N VAL A 188 -1.22 -5.57 -7.09
CA VAL A 188 -2.22 -5.10 -6.13
C VAL A 188 -3.41 -6.05 -5.96
N TYR A 189 -3.64 -6.95 -6.94
CA TYR A 189 -4.75 -7.91 -6.95
C TYR A 189 -4.36 -9.29 -6.41
N VAL A 190 -3.08 -9.53 -6.16
CA VAL A 190 -2.55 -10.81 -5.67
C VAL A 190 -1.82 -10.63 -4.33
N ASP A 191 -1.71 -11.71 -3.59
CA ASP A 191 -0.89 -11.82 -2.39
C ASP A 191 0.34 -12.66 -2.73
N GLU A 192 1.43 -11.96 -3.13
CA GLU A 192 2.70 -12.59 -3.49
C GLU A 192 3.38 -13.12 -2.24
N LEU A 193 3.65 -14.42 -2.21
CA LEU A 193 4.26 -15.08 -1.08
C LEU A 193 5.80 -14.99 -1.15
N ASP A 194 6.42 -14.49 -0.11
CA ASP A 194 7.88 -14.40 0.00
C ASP A 194 8.47 -15.72 0.52
N ILE A 195 8.43 -16.73 -0.34
CA ILE A 195 8.98 -18.07 -0.07
C ILE A 195 9.90 -18.50 -1.22
N THR A 196 10.81 -19.42 -0.94
CA THR A 196 11.60 -20.12 -1.95
C THR A 196 11.19 -21.58 -1.96
N ILE A 197 10.66 -22.03 -3.09
CA ILE A 197 10.17 -23.39 -3.27
C ILE A 197 10.49 -23.87 -4.69
N GLY A 198 11.32 -24.92 -4.80
CA GLY A 198 11.72 -25.43 -6.11
C GLY A 198 10.55 -25.97 -6.93
N CYS A 199 10.67 -25.94 -8.25
CA CYS A 199 9.68 -26.37 -9.21
C CYS A 199 9.05 -27.74 -8.85
N ASP A 200 9.88 -28.77 -8.63
CA ASP A 200 9.39 -30.12 -8.33
C ASP A 200 8.58 -30.18 -7.02
N GLN A 201 8.97 -29.42 -6.01
CA GLN A 201 8.25 -29.34 -4.74
C GLN A 201 6.89 -28.67 -4.92
N LEU A 202 6.85 -27.56 -5.67
CA LEU A 202 5.62 -26.83 -5.95
C LEU A 202 4.64 -27.67 -6.80
N ILE A 203 5.14 -28.42 -7.78
CA ILE A 203 4.36 -29.36 -8.57
C ILE A 203 3.78 -30.49 -7.69
N ASN A 204 4.57 -31.04 -6.77
CA ASN A 204 4.11 -32.06 -5.84
C ASN A 204 3.04 -31.54 -4.89
N LEU A 205 3.20 -30.35 -4.34
CA LEU A 205 2.20 -29.68 -3.50
C LEU A 205 0.90 -29.43 -4.29
N TYR A 206 1.01 -28.95 -5.50
CA TYR A 206 -0.13 -28.74 -6.38
C TYR A 206 -0.92 -30.04 -6.61
N GLY A 207 -0.22 -31.14 -6.88
CA GLY A 207 -0.84 -32.45 -7.06
C GLY A 207 -1.47 -33.01 -5.78
N ALA A 208 -0.90 -32.68 -4.61
CA ALA A 208 -1.39 -33.17 -3.31
C ALA A 208 -2.67 -32.45 -2.84
N ASP A 209 -2.82 -31.15 -3.15
CA ASP A 209 -4.00 -30.37 -2.76
C ASP A 209 -4.50 -29.51 -3.93
N LEU A 210 -5.15 -30.16 -4.88
CA LEU A 210 -5.74 -29.50 -6.04
C LEU A 210 -6.84 -28.50 -5.69
N GLN A 211 -7.53 -28.68 -4.57
CA GLN A 211 -8.58 -27.78 -4.14
C GLN A 211 -7.99 -26.43 -3.71
N TYR A 212 -6.91 -26.44 -2.97
CA TYR A 212 -6.23 -25.22 -2.54
C TYR A 212 -5.43 -24.60 -3.70
N PHE A 213 -4.48 -25.35 -4.25
CA PHE A 213 -3.59 -24.84 -5.29
C PHE A 213 -4.29 -24.50 -6.61
N GLY A 214 -5.40 -25.16 -6.92
CA GLY A 214 -6.25 -24.79 -8.04
C GLY A 214 -6.84 -23.37 -7.93
N ASN A 215 -6.92 -22.81 -6.73
CA ASN A 215 -7.42 -21.46 -6.46
C ASN A 215 -6.29 -20.44 -6.20
N THR A 216 -5.05 -20.81 -6.44
CA THR A 216 -3.87 -19.96 -6.37
C THR A 216 -3.28 -19.73 -7.75
N LEU A 217 -2.51 -18.67 -7.93
CA LEU A 217 -1.76 -18.40 -9.13
C LEU A 217 -0.33 -18.89 -8.94
N ILE A 218 0.18 -19.66 -9.90
CA ILE A 218 1.54 -20.21 -9.87
C ILE A 218 2.30 -19.72 -11.09
N VAL A 219 3.46 -19.15 -10.85
CA VAL A 219 4.37 -18.69 -11.90
C VAL A 219 5.69 -19.42 -11.76
N PHE A 220 5.97 -20.30 -12.70
CA PHE A 220 7.23 -21.02 -12.84
C PHE A 220 8.25 -20.23 -13.64
N ASP A 221 9.52 -20.57 -13.47
CA ASP A 221 10.59 -20.08 -14.34
C ASP A 221 10.41 -20.52 -15.79
N GLY A 222 11.03 -19.81 -16.71
CA GLY A 222 10.94 -20.11 -18.14
C GLY A 222 11.54 -21.47 -18.53
N ASP A 223 12.53 -21.97 -17.75
CA ASP A 223 13.23 -23.24 -18.00
C ASP A 223 12.43 -24.49 -17.57
N VAL A 224 11.30 -24.30 -16.87
CA VAL A 224 10.44 -25.43 -16.47
C VAL A 224 9.86 -26.11 -17.70
N THR A 225 10.15 -27.40 -17.83
CA THR A 225 9.80 -28.22 -19.02
C THR A 225 8.41 -28.82 -18.93
N GLU A 226 7.79 -29.09 -20.06
CA GLU A 226 6.53 -29.84 -20.11
C GLU A 226 6.64 -31.23 -19.48
N LYS A 227 7.83 -31.86 -19.49
CA LYS A 227 8.06 -33.13 -18.81
C LYS A 227 7.89 -33.02 -17.31
N GLN A 228 8.36 -31.92 -16.70
CA GLN A 228 8.16 -31.65 -15.25
C GLN A 228 6.68 -31.37 -14.97
N LEU A 229 6.05 -30.51 -15.76
CA LEU A 229 4.63 -30.17 -15.63
C LEU A 229 3.70 -31.37 -15.92
N SER A 230 4.15 -32.41 -16.64
CA SER A 230 3.35 -33.59 -16.93
C SER A 230 2.98 -34.42 -15.71
N LYS A 231 3.63 -34.18 -14.55
CA LYS A 231 3.21 -34.71 -13.24
C LYS A 231 1.81 -34.24 -12.84
N ILE A 232 1.36 -33.10 -13.36
CA ILE A 232 -0.01 -32.60 -13.24
C ILE A 232 -0.72 -32.90 -14.55
N PRO A 233 -1.87 -33.65 -14.55
CA PRO A 233 -2.58 -33.97 -15.77
C PRO A 233 -2.90 -32.72 -16.61
N LYS A 234 -2.62 -32.77 -17.91
CA LYS A 234 -2.81 -31.64 -18.83
C LYS A 234 -4.24 -31.10 -18.77
N THR A 235 -5.22 -31.99 -18.77
CA THR A 235 -6.65 -31.61 -18.67
C THR A 235 -6.96 -30.81 -17.42
N MET A 236 -6.28 -31.08 -16.31
CA MET A 236 -6.43 -30.29 -15.08
C MET A 236 -5.78 -28.92 -15.21
N ARG A 237 -4.55 -28.85 -15.75
CA ARG A 237 -3.85 -27.57 -15.98
C ARG A 237 -4.68 -26.67 -16.90
N ASP A 238 -5.20 -27.21 -18.00
CA ASP A 238 -6.00 -26.46 -18.97
C ASP A 238 -7.34 -25.98 -18.34
N ASN A 239 -8.00 -26.83 -17.56
CA ASN A 239 -9.27 -26.48 -16.89
C ASN A 239 -9.09 -25.46 -15.78
N LEU A 240 -8.01 -25.55 -15.00
CA LEU A 240 -7.74 -24.63 -13.90
C LEU A 240 -7.13 -23.32 -14.37
N GLY A 241 -6.32 -23.35 -15.43
CA GLY A 241 -5.76 -22.16 -16.08
C GLY A 241 -5.00 -21.21 -15.15
N ASN A 242 -4.35 -21.75 -14.12
CA ASN A 242 -3.76 -21.00 -13.03
C ASN A 242 -2.24 -21.17 -12.91
N ILE A 243 -1.63 -21.87 -13.87
CA ILE A 243 -0.19 -22.08 -13.97
C ILE A 243 0.34 -21.30 -15.15
N LEU A 244 1.33 -20.46 -14.88
CA LEU A 244 2.03 -19.65 -15.87
C LEU A 244 3.52 -19.95 -15.84
N LYS A 245 4.23 -19.57 -16.89
CA LYS A 245 5.69 -19.57 -16.96
C LYS A 245 6.18 -18.16 -17.26
N LEU A 246 7.27 -17.75 -16.65
CA LEU A 246 7.96 -16.53 -17.03
C LEU A 246 8.36 -16.56 -18.51
N PRO A 247 8.45 -15.41 -19.17
CA PRO A 247 8.84 -15.34 -20.58
C PRO A 247 10.21 -15.95 -20.84
N GLY A 248 10.34 -16.60 -21.99
CA GLY A 248 11.58 -17.27 -22.39
C GLY A 248 11.60 -18.76 -22.05
N GLU A 249 12.75 -19.39 -22.32
CA GLU A 249 12.99 -20.83 -22.11
C GLU A 249 14.09 -21.09 -21.08
N LYS A 250 14.49 -20.07 -20.33
CA LYS A 250 15.58 -20.08 -19.35
C LYS A 250 15.14 -19.51 -18.03
N SER A 251 15.98 -19.69 -17.01
CA SER A 251 15.78 -18.99 -15.74
C SER A 251 15.92 -17.47 -15.91
N PRO A 252 15.29 -16.66 -15.05
CA PRO A 252 15.35 -15.20 -15.17
C PRO A 252 16.78 -14.64 -15.24
N GLU A 253 17.68 -15.15 -14.41
CA GLU A 253 19.07 -14.74 -14.35
C GLU A 253 19.87 -15.12 -15.60
N GLU A 254 19.67 -16.31 -16.15
CA GLU A 254 20.33 -16.74 -17.38
C GLU A 254 19.82 -15.94 -18.59
N MET A 255 18.53 -15.68 -18.63
CA MET A 255 17.91 -14.87 -19.67
C MET A 255 18.44 -13.41 -19.64
N LEU A 256 18.61 -12.81 -18.46
CA LEU A 256 19.18 -11.47 -18.36
C LEU A 256 20.64 -11.42 -18.78
N TYR A 257 21.42 -12.45 -18.43
CA TYR A 257 22.80 -12.56 -18.91
C TYR A 257 22.88 -12.62 -20.43
N GLU A 258 22.07 -13.47 -21.05
CA GLU A 258 22.05 -13.60 -22.53
C GLU A 258 21.54 -12.32 -23.20
N TYR A 259 20.57 -11.64 -22.59
CA TYR A 259 20.13 -10.36 -23.08
C TYR A 259 21.26 -9.33 -23.07
N LEU A 260 21.96 -9.16 -21.96
CA LEU A 260 23.11 -8.27 -21.85
C LEU A 260 24.19 -8.61 -22.88
N LEU A 261 24.48 -9.89 -23.06
CA LEU A 261 25.44 -10.37 -24.04
C LEU A 261 25.00 -10.03 -25.48
N SER A 262 23.69 -10.09 -25.76
CA SER A 262 23.13 -9.79 -27.08
C SER A 262 23.19 -8.31 -27.47
N LEU A 263 23.29 -7.41 -26.48
CA LEU A 263 23.36 -5.96 -26.73
C LEU A 263 24.66 -5.55 -27.46
N GLY A 264 25.77 -6.26 -27.24
CA GLY A 264 27.09 -5.89 -27.75
C GLY A 264 27.64 -4.61 -27.12
N SER A 265 28.92 -4.32 -27.41
CA SER A 265 29.66 -3.19 -26.79
C SER A 265 29.12 -1.81 -27.13
N ASP A 266 28.54 -1.65 -28.31
CA ASP A 266 28.14 -0.36 -28.88
C ASP A 266 26.72 0.05 -28.51
N HIS A 267 26.00 -0.80 -27.75
CA HIS A 267 24.63 -0.51 -27.41
C HIS A 267 24.53 0.66 -26.41
N ASN A 268 23.52 1.53 -26.60
CA ASN A 268 23.30 2.73 -25.81
C ASN A 268 23.01 2.47 -24.32
N PHE A 269 22.66 1.24 -23.94
CA PHE A 269 22.56 0.81 -22.55
C PHE A 269 23.85 1.09 -21.79
N TRP A 270 25.02 0.77 -22.40
CA TRP A 270 26.34 0.88 -21.76
C TRP A 270 26.82 2.32 -21.62
N SER A 271 26.37 3.25 -22.48
CA SER A 271 26.81 4.64 -22.50
C SER A 271 26.00 5.60 -21.61
N GLY A 272 24.96 5.10 -20.94
CA GLY A 272 24.03 5.92 -20.17
C GLY A 272 24.15 5.74 -18.66
N GLY A 273 23.07 5.22 -18.05
CA GLY A 273 22.98 4.92 -16.62
C GLY A 273 24.01 3.88 -16.18
N ALA A 274 24.29 2.90 -17.03
CA ALA A 274 25.20 1.82 -16.74
C ALA A 274 26.64 2.34 -16.53
N GLN A 275 27.12 3.22 -17.41
CA GLN A 275 28.44 3.84 -17.28
C GLN A 275 28.60 4.63 -15.98
N ARG A 276 27.57 5.36 -15.57
CA ARG A 276 27.59 6.19 -14.34
C ARG A 276 27.79 5.39 -13.07
N VAL A 277 27.30 4.17 -13.04
CA VAL A 277 27.41 3.28 -11.89
C VAL A 277 28.59 2.29 -12.03
N GLY A 278 29.39 2.41 -13.09
CA GLY A 278 30.54 1.53 -13.33
C GLY A 278 30.17 0.16 -13.94
N PHE A 279 28.91 -0.06 -14.32
CA PHE A 279 28.49 -1.28 -14.99
C PHE A 279 28.71 -1.15 -16.51
N THR A 280 29.95 -1.28 -16.93
CA THR A 280 30.38 -1.16 -18.33
C THR A 280 30.37 -2.51 -19.04
N TRP A 281 30.48 -2.49 -20.38
CA TRP A 281 30.63 -3.71 -21.17
C TRP A 281 31.86 -4.53 -20.75
N ASP A 282 32.99 -3.89 -20.50
CA ASP A 282 34.22 -4.55 -20.07
C ASP A 282 34.03 -5.20 -18.69
N TYR A 283 33.45 -4.45 -17.73
CA TYR A 283 33.12 -4.97 -16.41
C TYR A 283 32.20 -6.19 -16.51
N PHE A 284 31.14 -6.12 -17.33
CA PHE A 284 30.21 -7.24 -17.53
C PHE A 284 30.91 -8.50 -18.10
N ASN A 285 31.85 -8.34 -19.05
CA ASN A 285 32.61 -9.46 -19.61
C ASN A 285 33.61 -10.05 -18.60
N GLU A 286 34.25 -9.21 -17.80
CA GLU A 286 35.24 -9.63 -16.79
C GLU A 286 34.58 -10.33 -15.60
N HIS A 287 33.38 -9.87 -15.19
CA HIS A 287 32.68 -10.32 -13.99
C HIS A 287 31.35 -11.04 -14.29
N GLY A 288 31.18 -11.56 -15.47
CA GLY A 288 30.01 -12.35 -15.87
C GLY A 288 29.97 -13.75 -15.22
N PRO A 289 28.85 -14.48 -15.29
CA PRO A 289 28.70 -15.79 -14.64
C PRO A 289 29.66 -16.87 -15.18
N LYS A 290 30.28 -16.63 -16.33
CA LYS A 290 31.30 -17.51 -16.93
C LYS A 290 32.73 -17.09 -16.59
N SER A 291 32.93 -16.04 -15.81
CA SER A 291 34.22 -15.56 -15.37
C SER A 291 34.84 -16.46 -14.29
N ASP A 292 36.10 -16.16 -13.95
CA ASP A 292 36.81 -16.82 -12.89
C ASP A 292 36.19 -16.62 -11.51
N ASP A 293 35.43 -15.57 -11.32
CA ASP A 293 34.74 -15.23 -10.05
C ASP A 293 33.76 -16.33 -9.64
N TYR A 294 33.21 -17.08 -10.60
CA TYR A 294 32.17 -18.08 -10.36
C TYR A 294 32.61 -19.52 -10.73
N LYS A 295 33.92 -19.77 -10.89
CA LYS A 295 34.42 -21.09 -11.31
C LYS A 295 34.11 -22.25 -10.37
N GLN A 296 33.92 -21.95 -9.08
CA GLN A 296 33.65 -22.99 -8.06
C GLN A 296 32.17 -23.37 -7.99
N GLU A 297 31.29 -22.60 -8.62
CA GLU A 297 29.85 -22.83 -8.57
C GLU A 297 29.42 -23.81 -9.67
N LYS A 298 28.33 -24.55 -9.42
CA LYS A 298 27.68 -25.37 -10.44
C LYS A 298 27.04 -24.52 -11.54
N ASP A 299 26.88 -25.04 -12.73
CA ASP A 299 26.47 -24.24 -13.88
C ASP A 299 25.19 -23.42 -13.65
N ARG A 300 24.19 -23.97 -12.97
CA ARG A 300 22.95 -23.24 -12.65
C ARG A 300 23.16 -22.20 -11.55
N GLU A 301 23.99 -22.52 -10.57
CA GLU A 301 24.24 -21.65 -9.41
C GLU A 301 25.09 -20.41 -9.75
N LYS A 302 25.92 -20.49 -10.82
CA LYS A 302 26.72 -19.35 -11.31
C LYS A 302 25.85 -18.15 -11.69
N TYR A 303 24.81 -18.40 -12.46
CA TYR A 303 23.91 -17.33 -12.92
C TYR A 303 23.14 -16.71 -11.74
N LYS A 304 22.68 -17.55 -10.83
CA LYS A 304 21.95 -17.10 -9.65
C LYS A 304 22.82 -16.23 -8.74
N LYS A 305 24.03 -16.68 -8.43
CA LYS A 305 24.98 -15.93 -7.62
C LYS A 305 25.38 -14.62 -8.30
N TRP A 306 25.69 -14.70 -9.60
CA TRP A 306 25.99 -13.52 -10.41
C TRP A 306 24.83 -12.51 -10.38
N PHE A 307 23.60 -12.95 -10.50
CA PHE A 307 22.43 -12.09 -10.42
C PHE A 307 22.33 -11.39 -9.06
N ILE A 308 22.50 -12.14 -7.97
CA ILE A 308 22.46 -11.60 -6.60
C ILE A 308 23.53 -10.52 -6.41
N ASP A 309 24.76 -10.81 -6.83
CA ASP A 309 25.91 -9.90 -6.69
C ASP A 309 25.73 -8.61 -7.52
N HIS A 310 25.03 -8.70 -8.65
CA HIS A 310 24.86 -7.58 -9.61
C HIS A 310 23.46 -6.94 -9.59
N ARG A 311 22.55 -7.40 -8.76
CA ARG A 311 21.16 -6.95 -8.70
C ARG A 311 21.04 -5.43 -8.56
N GLN A 312 21.90 -4.81 -7.76
CA GLN A 312 21.92 -3.36 -7.56
C GLN A 312 22.25 -2.61 -8.86
N PHE A 313 23.14 -3.16 -9.69
CA PHE A 313 23.40 -2.58 -11.02
C PHE A 313 22.16 -2.67 -11.90
N PHE A 314 21.48 -3.82 -11.93
CA PHE A 314 20.28 -4.01 -12.76
C PHE A 314 19.16 -3.03 -12.39
N GLU A 315 18.98 -2.77 -11.11
CA GLU A 315 18.00 -1.80 -10.61
C GLU A 315 18.42 -0.36 -10.95
N SER A 316 19.67 0.00 -10.71
CA SER A 316 20.21 1.35 -10.94
C SER A 316 20.25 1.75 -12.42
N THR A 317 20.54 0.79 -13.29
CA THR A 317 20.62 0.97 -14.75
C THR A 317 19.26 0.90 -15.43
N LYS A 318 18.20 0.52 -14.69
CA LYS A 318 16.87 0.22 -15.24
C LYS A 318 16.91 -0.82 -16.36
N LEU A 319 17.73 -1.85 -16.20
CA LEU A 319 17.93 -2.92 -17.21
C LEU A 319 16.61 -3.47 -17.72
N MET A 320 15.62 -3.70 -16.83
CA MET A 320 14.33 -4.26 -17.20
C MET A 320 13.52 -3.34 -18.13
N GLU A 321 13.72 -2.04 -18.10
CA GLU A 321 13.05 -1.13 -19.04
C GLU A 321 13.58 -1.30 -20.47
N PHE A 322 14.90 -1.54 -20.62
CA PHE A 322 15.49 -1.88 -21.91
C PHE A 322 15.01 -3.25 -22.39
N TRP A 323 15.06 -4.27 -21.51
CA TRP A 323 14.61 -5.60 -21.85
C TRP A 323 13.13 -5.61 -22.30
N LYS A 324 12.23 -4.92 -21.59
CA LYS A 324 10.82 -4.81 -21.95
C LYS A 324 10.62 -4.12 -23.30
N LYS A 325 11.40 -3.08 -23.58
CA LYS A 325 11.33 -2.33 -24.83
C LYS A 325 11.73 -3.21 -26.04
N ASP A 326 12.74 -4.06 -25.84
CA ASP A 326 13.25 -4.93 -26.90
C ASP A 326 12.45 -6.23 -27.03
N ASN A 327 11.66 -6.58 -26.01
CA ASN A 327 10.84 -7.80 -25.99
C ASN A 327 9.34 -7.50 -25.76
N PRO A 328 8.72 -6.55 -26.49
CA PRO A 328 7.35 -6.10 -26.23
C PRO A 328 6.31 -7.21 -26.38
N HIS A 329 6.53 -8.14 -27.32
CA HIS A 329 5.61 -9.25 -27.54
C HIS A 329 5.59 -10.22 -26.35
N LEU A 330 6.75 -10.56 -25.80
CA LEU A 330 6.85 -11.45 -24.64
C LEU A 330 6.20 -10.83 -23.41
N VAL A 331 6.45 -9.53 -23.19
CA VAL A 331 5.84 -8.77 -22.10
C VAL A 331 4.32 -8.74 -22.25
N GLN A 332 3.82 -8.39 -23.43
CA GLN A 332 2.38 -8.28 -23.68
C GLN A 332 1.68 -9.63 -23.54
N GLN A 333 2.28 -10.70 -24.07
CA GLN A 333 1.74 -12.05 -23.96
C GLN A 333 1.64 -12.48 -22.50
N PHE A 334 2.73 -12.35 -21.74
CA PHE A 334 2.74 -12.73 -20.33
C PHE A 334 1.73 -11.93 -19.50
N ARG A 335 1.61 -10.63 -19.74
CA ARG A 335 0.62 -9.78 -19.05
C ARG A 335 -0.81 -10.22 -19.34
N GLU A 336 -1.09 -10.58 -20.59
CA GLU A 336 -2.43 -11.06 -20.96
C GLU A 336 -2.70 -12.43 -20.33
N ASP A 337 -1.75 -13.35 -20.35
CA ASP A 337 -1.87 -14.68 -19.73
C ASP A 337 -2.08 -14.55 -18.22
N PHE A 338 -1.34 -13.66 -17.56
CA PHE A 338 -1.50 -13.37 -16.13
C PHE A 338 -2.91 -12.85 -15.83
N ARG A 339 -3.39 -11.89 -16.62
CA ARG A 339 -4.74 -11.33 -16.49
C ARG A 339 -5.82 -12.38 -16.67
N ILE A 340 -5.68 -13.23 -17.68
CA ILE A 340 -6.63 -14.32 -17.96
C ILE A 340 -6.65 -15.31 -16.80
N ALA A 341 -5.49 -15.78 -16.35
CA ALA A 341 -5.37 -16.73 -15.24
C ALA A 341 -5.96 -16.16 -13.95
N HIS A 342 -5.59 -14.93 -13.58
CA HIS A 342 -6.16 -14.25 -12.42
C HIS A 342 -7.69 -14.16 -12.50
N ASN A 343 -8.24 -13.70 -13.62
CA ASN A 343 -9.69 -13.54 -13.80
C ASN A 343 -10.42 -14.87 -13.83
N HIS A 344 -9.79 -15.94 -14.31
CA HIS A 344 -10.34 -17.28 -14.27
C HIS A 344 -10.50 -17.78 -12.82
N ILE A 345 -9.46 -17.62 -12.00
CA ILE A 345 -9.51 -17.97 -10.58
C ILE A 345 -10.59 -17.11 -9.87
N ALA A 346 -10.60 -15.80 -10.11
CA ALA A 346 -11.56 -14.88 -9.51
C ALA A 346 -13.02 -15.25 -9.82
N LYS A 347 -13.30 -15.72 -11.03
CA LYS A 347 -14.64 -16.21 -11.39
C LYS A 347 -15.03 -17.48 -10.64
N ARG A 348 -14.08 -18.43 -10.49
CA ARG A 348 -14.33 -19.74 -9.89
C ARG A 348 -14.51 -19.68 -8.38
N THR A 349 -13.74 -18.83 -7.71
CA THR A 349 -13.77 -18.72 -6.26
C THR A 349 -14.97 -17.93 -5.73
N MET A 350 -15.84 -17.38 -6.60
CA MET A 350 -16.94 -16.47 -6.25
C MET A 350 -16.49 -15.33 -5.32
N ALA A 351 -15.20 -15.19 -5.11
CA ALA A 351 -14.65 -14.14 -4.29
C ALA A 351 -14.89 -12.80 -5.00
N MET A 352 -15.14 -11.75 -4.24
CA MET A 352 -15.24 -10.36 -4.74
C MET A 352 -13.88 -9.86 -5.26
N HIS A 353 -13.15 -10.67 -6.02
CA HIS A 353 -11.92 -10.25 -6.65
C HIS A 353 -12.26 -9.23 -7.74
N ARG A 354 -11.74 -8.04 -7.60
CA ARG A 354 -11.80 -7.05 -8.70
C ARG A 354 -11.11 -7.69 -9.90
N ARG A 355 -11.87 -7.87 -10.97
CA ARG A 355 -11.30 -8.36 -12.24
C ARG A 355 -10.27 -7.35 -12.73
N ILE A 356 -9.13 -7.85 -13.18
CA ILE A 356 -8.14 -7.02 -13.86
C ILE A 356 -8.77 -6.63 -15.21
N ILE A 357 -9.05 -5.35 -15.38
CA ILE A 357 -9.59 -4.81 -16.62
C ILE A 357 -8.41 -4.51 -17.55
N LYS A 358 -8.58 -4.79 -18.84
CA LYS A 358 -7.58 -4.44 -19.85
C LYS A 358 -7.50 -2.91 -19.89
N CYS A 359 -6.50 -2.31 -19.28
CA CYS A 359 -6.16 -0.92 -19.52
C CYS A 359 -5.62 -0.80 -20.96
N GLY A 360 -6.43 -0.23 -21.83
CA GLY A 360 -5.99 0.13 -23.18
C GLY A 360 -5.06 1.35 -23.09
N TYR A 361 -3.80 1.12 -22.79
CA TYR A 361 -2.77 2.09 -23.10
C TYR A 361 -2.09 1.64 -24.39
N PRO A 362 -2.27 2.38 -25.50
CA PRO A 362 -1.32 2.28 -26.59
C PRO A 362 -0.02 2.87 -26.06
N PHE A 363 1.04 2.11 -26.13
CA PHE A 363 2.39 2.57 -25.88
C PHE A 363 2.79 3.46 -27.05
N GLU A 364 2.29 4.69 -27.09
CA GLU A 364 2.84 5.77 -27.92
C GLU A 364 3.81 6.59 -27.09
N SER A 365 5.04 6.57 -27.53
CA SER A 365 6.08 7.49 -27.10
C SER A 365 5.66 8.91 -27.42
N GLY A 366 5.26 9.69 -26.42
CA GLY A 366 5.14 11.13 -26.57
C GLY A 366 3.82 11.74 -26.10
N ARG A 367 3.91 12.51 -25.02
CA ARG A 367 2.99 13.53 -24.53
C ARG A 367 1.64 13.06 -23.95
N LEU A 368 1.58 13.07 -22.64
CA LEU A 368 0.34 13.13 -21.85
C LEU A 368 -0.52 14.30 -22.33
N LYS A 369 -1.68 14.01 -22.89
CA LYS A 369 -2.80 14.93 -22.92
C LYS A 369 -3.73 14.57 -21.76
N ALA A 370 -3.83 15.51 -20.82
CA ALA A 370 -4.88 15.50 -19.82
C ALA A 370 -6.24 15.71 -20.49
N GLY A 371 -7.23 14.94 -20.13
CA GLY A 371 -8.60 15.27 -20.44
C GLY A 371 -9.49 14.09 -20.81
N GLN A 372 -10.46 13.92 -19.99
CA GLN A 372 -11.80 13.33 -20.09
C GLN A 372 -11.98 12.01 -19.34
N TRP A 373 -12.57 12.17 -18.18
CA TRP A 373 -13.28 11.12 -17.44
C TRP A 373 -14.74 11.19 -17.85
N ASP A 374 -15.24 10.16 -18.53
CA ASP A 374 -16.68 9.91 -18.62
C ASP A 374 -17.03 8.74 -17.69
N TYR A 375 -18.12 8.94 -16.93
CA TYR A 375 -18.65 8.16 -15.80
C TYR A 375 -19.12 6.74 -16.16
#